data_7fd6368fd4b11b8a2dd12302c4146a3d
#
_entry.id   7fd6368fd4b11b8a2dd12302c4146a3d
#
_cell.length_a   1.000
_cell.length_b   1.000
_cell.length_c   1.000
_cell.angle_alpha   90.00
_cell.angle_beta   90.00
_cell.angle_gamma   90.00
#
_symmetry.space_group_name_H-M   'P 1'
#
loop_
_entity.id
_entity.type
_entity.pdbx_description
1 polymer ?
#
loop_
_entity_poly.entity_id
_entity_poly.type
_entity_poly.pdbx_seq_one_letter_code
_entity_poly.pdbx_strand_id
1 'polypeptide(L)'
;EMQRSLVGSEMCIRDRVEDLENSVDRYEDKLGTYLVKVTEREMTVKQNAEVSKFLHTISDFERISDHALNIAEAAKELHEKNLSFSEAAAHELEVMEAALTEILSTAIRSFVNNDLQLAARVEPLEELIDNLCDEMKLHHVDRLQKGLCTLGQGFVFNDLLTNYERVADHCSNIAVALIELESDSFDTHEYLNSLKELKSDMYERYYEEYRRIYQL
;
A
#
# COMPACT_ATOMS: atom_id res chain seq x y z
N GLU A 1 -35.68 1.05 -10.28
CA GLU A 1 -34.77 1.75 -11.26
C GLU A 1 -33.49 2.23 -10.59
N MET A 2 -33.55 2.79 -9.36
CA MET A 2 -32.38 3.25 -8.60
C MET A 2 -31.37 2.12 -8.27
N GLN A 3 -31.84 0.91 -7.89
CA GLN A 3 -30.97 -0.27 -7.67
C GLN A 3 -30.27 -0.75 -8.94
N ARG A 4 -30.92 -0.70 -10.12
CA ARG A 4 -30.28 -1.04 -11.40
C ARG A 4 -29.21 -0.04 -11.84
N SER A 5 -29.36 1.22 -11.48
CA SER A 5 -28.35 2.27 -11.74
C SER A 5 -27.10 2.09 -10.87
N LEU A 6 -27.24 1.70 -9.59
CA LEU A 6 -26.13 1.41 -8.68
C LEU A 6 -25.36 0.17 -9.14
N VAL A 7 -26.03 -0.94 -9.44
CA VAL A 7 -25.40 -2.17 -9.97
C VAL A 7 -24.60 -1.92 -11.25
N GLY A 8 -25.12 -1.04 -12.13
CA GLY A 8 -24.40 -0.64 -13.35
C GLY A 8 -23.15 0.18 -13.07
N SER A 9 -23.12 1.00 -12.01
CA SER A 9 -21.97 1.80 -11.63
C SER A 9 -20.87 0.98 -10.95
N GLU A 10 -21.22 0.04 -10.08
CA GLU A 10 -20.27 -0.85 -9.39
C GLU A 10 -19.58 -1.81 -10.36
N MET A 11 -20.33 -2.43 -11.28
CA MET A 11 -19.77 -3.27 -12.34
C MET A 11 -18.82 -2.46 -13.24
N CYS A 12 -19.15 -1.20 -13.52
CA CYS A 12 -18.30 -0.31 -14.30
C CYS A 12 -17.00 0.06 -13.55
N ILE A 13 -17.06 0.21 -12.23
CA ILE A 13 -15.87 0.50 -11.40
C ILE A 13 -14.92 -0.72 -11.39
N ARG A 14 -15.44 -1.92 -11.13
CA ARG A 14 -14.64 -3.15 -11.16
C ARG A 14 -13.98 -3.37 -12.53
N ASP A 15 -14.74 -3.29 -13.61
CA ASP A 15 -14.21 -3.47 -14.96
C ASP A 15 -13.12 -2.44 -15.28
N ARG A 16 -13.26 -1.22 -14.74
CA ARG A 16 -12.23 -0.19 -14.85
C ARG A 16 -10.96 -0.51 -14.06
N VAL A 17 -11.10 -1.08 -12.85
CA VAL A 17 -9.94 -1.52 -12.04
C VAL A 17 -9.21 -2.66 -12.75
N GLU A 18 -9.93 -3.66 -13.28
CA GLU A 18 -9.38 -4.78 -14.04
C GLU A 18 -8.65 -4.30 -15.31
N ASP A 19 -9.19 -3.33 -16.06
CA ASP A 19 -8.55 -2.73 -17.23
C ASP A 19 -7.25 -1.98 -16.86
N LEU A 20 -7.23 -1.31 -15.69
CA LEU A 20 -6.05 -0.60 -15.20
C LEU A 20 -4.97 -1.57 -14.72
N GLU A 21 -5.35 -2.60 -13.98
CA GLU A 21 -4.45 -3.68 -13.53
C GLU A 21 -3.79 -4.35 -14.74
N ASN A 22 -4.56 -4.81 -15.72
CA ASN A 22 -4.04 -5.37 -16.98
C ASN A 22 -3.11 -4.40 -17.75
N SER A 23 -3.24 -3.11 -17.52
CA SER A 23 -2.35 -2.11 -18.09
C SER A 23 -1.05 -2.01 -17.33
N VAL A 24 -1.08 -2.06 -15.98
CA VAL A 24 0.09 -2.07 -15.11
C VAL A 24 0.92 -3.31 -15.37
N ASP A 25 0.31 -4.51 -15.41
CA ASP A 25 0.95 -5.79 -15.73
C ASP A 25 1.72 -5.73 -17.06
N ARG A 26 1.09 -5.21 -18.12
CA ARG A 26 1.76 -5.02 -19.42
C ARG A 26 2.92 -4.02 -19.37
N TYR A 27 2.88 -3.04 -18.49
CA TYR A 27 4.01 -2.11 -18.30
C TYR A 27 5.13 -2.77 -17.51
N GLU A 28 4.81 -3.56 -16.48
CA GLU A 28 5.75 -4.36 -15.71
C GLU A 28 6.56 -5.27 -16.64
N ASP A 29 5.90 -6.11 -17.44
CA ASP A 29 6.51 -6.99 -18.43
C ASP A 29 7.45 -6.27 -19.40
N LYS A 30 7.02 -5.14 -19.94
CA LYS A 30 7.82 -4.36 -20.90
C LYS A 30 9.03 -3.71 -20.25
N LEU A 31 8.85 -3.12 -19.07
CA LEU A 31 9.93 -2.46 -18.33
C LEU A 31 10.93 -3.50 -17.82
N GLY A 32 10.44 -4.63 -17.27
CA GLY A 32 11.28 -5.76 -16.84
C GLY A 32 12.13 -6.28 -18.00
N THR A 33 11.50 -6.57 -19.15
CA THR A 33 12.22 -6.99 -20.37
C THR A 33 13.24 -5.95 -20.84
N TYR A 34 12.91 -4.66 -20.76
CA TYR A 34 13.84 -3.60 -21.14
C TYR A 34 15.04 -3.53 -20.18
N LEU A 35 14.81 -3.57 -18.89
CA LEU A 35 15.86 -3.51 -17.88
C LEU A 35 16.78 -4.73 -17.96
N VAL A 36 16.24 -5.94 -18.18
CA VAL A 36 17.06 -7.15 -18.43
C VAL A 36 17.97 -6.95 -19.65
N LYS A 37 17.47 -6.39 -20.75
CA LYS A 37 18.34 -6.06 -21.92
C LYS A 37 19.40 -5.02 -21.61
N VAL A 38 19.15 -4.11 -20.68
CA VAL A 38 20.14 -3.14 -20.22
C VAL A 38 21.29 -3.85 -19.50
N THR A 39 21.01 -4.91 -18.70
CA THR A 39 22.05 -5.69 -18.00
C THR A 39 22.95 -6.52 -18.93
N GLU A 40 22.57 -6.74 -20.20
CA GLU A 40 23.42 -7.41 -21.19
C GLU A 40 24.62 -6.53 -21.64
N ARG A 41 24.62 -5.23 -21.27
CA ARG A 41 25.71 -4.31 -21.57
C ARG A 41 26.73 -4.30 -20.44
N GLU A 42 27.96 -3.84 -20.75
CA GLU A 42 28.96 -3.59 -19.70
C GLU A 42 28.46 -2.47 -18.77
N MET A 43 28.22 -2.84 -17.53
CA MET A 43 27.70 -1.94 -16.49
C MET A 43 28.65 -1.92 -15.30
N THR A 44 28.71 -0.79 -14.63
CA THR A 44 29.38 -0.68 -13.34
C THR A 44 28.57 -1.41 -12.26
N VAL A 45 29.23 -1.75 -11.14
CA VAL A 45 28.56 -2.36 -9.98
C VAL A 45 27.37 -1.50 -9.52
N LYS A 46 27.56 -0.16 -9.50
CA LYS A 46 26.50 0.79 -9.12
C LYS A 46 25.31 0.72 -10.08
N GLN A 47 25.54 0.75 -11.38
CA GLN A 47 24.45 0.66 -12.37
C GLN A 47 23.70 -0.67 -12.28
N ASN A 48 24.40 -1.80 -12.01
CA ASN A 48 23.74 -3.07 -11.79
C ASN A 48 22.84 -3.05 -10.54
N ALA A 49 23.28 -2.43 -9.44
CA ALA A 49 22.49 -2.26 -8.23
C ALA A 49 21.25 -1.39 -8.49
N GLU A 50 21.40 -0.28 -9.23
CA GLU A 50 20.27 0.59 -9.64
C GLU A 50 19.22 -0.18 -10.46
N VAL A 51 19.65 -0.95 -11.46
CA VAL A 51 18.73 -1.74 -12.30
C VAL A 51 18.03 -2.81 -11.47
N SER A 52 18.73 -3.48 -10.55
CA SER A 52 18.12 -4.47 -9.66
C SER A 52 17.02 -3.84 -8.78
N LYS A 53 17.29 -2.66 -8.20
CA LYS A 53 16.31 -1.92 -7.39
C LYS A 53 15.10 -1.50 -8.22
N PHE A 54 15.29 -0.99 -9.44
CA PHE A 54 14.18 -0.67 -10.34
C PHE A 54 13.32 -1.89 -10.68
N LEU A 55 13.93 -3.06 -10.90
CA LEU A 55 13.19 -4.29 -11.16
C LEU A 55 12.29 -4.67 -9.98
N HIS A 56 12.79 -4.56 -8.75
CA HIS A 56 11.96 -4.80 -7.55
C HIS A 56 10.84 -3.77 -7.42
N THR A 57 11.15 -2.48 -7.62
CA THR A 57 10.14 -1.41 -7.51
C THR A 57 9.02 -1.55 -8.54
N ILE A 58 9.32 -1.99 -9.76
CA ILE A 58 8.30 -2.25 -10.79
C ILE A 58 7.35 -3.36 -10.32
N SER A 59 7.87 -4.42 -9.73
CA SER A 59 7.06 -5.51 -9.19
C SER A 59 6.22 -5.06 -7.98
N ASP A 60 6.72 -4.13 -7.13
CA ASP A 60 5.91 -3.56 -6.05
C ASP A 60 4.71 -2.75 -6.59
N PHE A 61 4.88 -2.00 -7.69
CA PHE A 61 3.77 -1.30 -8.34
C PHE A 61 2.72 -2.25 -8.93
N GLU A 62 3.14 -3.36 -9.55
CA GLU A 62 2.26 -4.39 -10.06
C GLU A 62 1.47 -5.01 -8.92
N ARG A 63 2.12 -5.40 -7.81
CA ARG A 63 1.44 -5.97 -6.65
C ARG A 63 0.43 -5.04 -5.99
N ILE A 64 0.70 -3.73 -5.96
CA ILE A 64 -0.29 -2.74 -5.50
C ILE A 64 -1.54 -2.79 -6.39
N SER A 65 -1.38 -2.92 -7.70
CA SER A 65 -2.53 -3.01 -8.61
C SER A 65 -3.29 -4.33 -8.50
N ASP A 66 -2.61 -5.45 -8.27
CA ASP A 66 -3.22 -6.75 -7.94
C ASP A 66 -4.10 -6.66 -6.67
N HIS A 67 -3.58 -6.06 -5.61
CA HIS A 67 -4.33 -5.85 -4.38
C HIS A 67 -5.53 -4.93 -4.58
N ALA A 68 -5.43 -3.91 -5.44
CA ALA A 68 -6.57 -3.07 -5.79
C ALA A 68 -7.69 -3.88 -6.50
N LEU A 69 -7.34 -4.85 -7.35
CA LEU A 69 -8.30 -5.76 -7.97
C LEU A 69 -8.94 -6.67 -6.91
N ASN A 70 -8.17 -7.24 -5.99
CA ASN A 70 -8.68 -8.06 -4.89
C ASN A 70 -9.67 -7.28 -3.99
N ILE A 71 -9.39 -6.01 -3.70
CA ILE A 71 -10.30 -5.12 -2.95
C ILE A 71 -11.61 -4.91 -3.73
N ALA A 72 -11.54 -4.71 -5.04
CA ALA A 72 -12.73 -4.58 -5.88
C ALA A 72 -13.55 -5.88 -5.94
N GLU A 73 -12.91 -7.05 -5.90
CA GLU A 73 -13.56 -8.36 -5.81
C GLU A 73 -14.23 -8.56 -4.45
N ALA A 74 -13.60 -8.16 -3.34
CA ALA A 74 -14.20 -8.20 -2.01
C ALA A 74 -15.45 -7.30 -1.93
N ALA A 75 -15.42 -6.10 -2.52
CA ALA A 75 -16.59 -5.23 -2.62
C ALA A 75 -17.73 -5.87 -3.43
N LYS A 76 -17.41 -6.55 -4.53
CA LYS A 76 -18.37 -7.32 -5.32
C LYS A 76 -18.98 -8.47 -4.50
N GLU A 77 -18.17 -9.19 -3.73
CA GLU A 77 -18.66 -10.28 -2.86
C GLU A 77 -19.65 -9.76 -1.83
N LEU A 78 -19.39 -8.62 -1.17
CA LEU A 78 -20.32 -7.96 -0.26
C LEU A 78 -21.65 -7.69 -0.94
N HIS A 79 -21.62 -7.14 -2.15
CA HIS A 79 -22.81 -6.84 -2.91
C HIS A 79 -23.61 -8.11 -3.31
N GLU A 80 -22.97 -9.11 -3.91
CA GLU A 80 -23.59 -10.34 -4.39
C GLU A 80 -24.22 -11.16 -3.23
N LYS A 81 -23.56 -11.18 -2.07
CA LYS A 81 -24.04 -11.86 -0.88
C LYS A 81 -24.99 -11.01 -0.01
N ASN A 82 -25.25 -9.77 -0.44
CA ASN A 82 -26.05 -8.78 0.28
C ASN A 82 -25.59 -8.64 1.75
N LEU A 83 -24.27 -8.57 1.95
CA LEU A 83 -23.63 -8.35 3.23
C LEU A 83 -23.39 -6.85 3.44
N SER A 84 -23.50 -6.39 4.68
CA SER A 84 -23.16 -5.03 5.08
C SER A 84 -22.42 -5.05 6.40
N PHE A 85 -21.44 -4.19 6.57
CA PHE A 85 -20.74 -4.02 7.83
C PHE A 85 -21.58 -3.22 8.83
N SER A 86 -21.30 -3.38 10.13
CA SER A 86 -21.87 -2.53 11.18
C SER A 86 -21.31 -1.09 11.03
N GLU A 87 -22.02 -0.11 11.60
CA GLU A 87 -21.55 1.30 11.59
C GLU A 87 -20.12 1.44 12.15
N ALA A 88 -19.82 0.70 13.23
CA ALA A 88 -18.47 0.70 13.81
C ALA A 88 -17.41 0.14 12.84
N ALA A 89 -17.69 -1.01 12.20
CA ALA A 89 -16.77 -1.58 11.23
C ALA A 89 -16.63 -0.74 9.96
N ALA A 90 -17.70 -0.08 9.52
CA ALA A 90 -17.64 0.85 8.39
C ALA A 90 -16.78 2.07 8.73
N HIS A 91 -16.90 2.63 9.93
CA HIS A 91 -16.05 3.74 10.37
C HIS A 91 -14.57 3.34 10.46
N GLU A 92 -14.27 2.16 11.01
CA GLU A 92 -12.90 1.62 11.02
C GLU A 92 -12.31 1.52 9.61
N LEU A 93 -13.10 1.03 8.63
CA LEU A 93 -12.67 0.95 7.23
C LEU A 93 -12.46 2.34 6.62
N GLU A 94 -13.31 3.34 6.90
CA GLU A 94 -13.13 4.72 6.44
C GLU A 94 -11.81 5.31 6.92
N VAL A 95 -11.45 5.10 8.19
CA VAL A 95 -10.17 5.56 8.76
C VAL A 95 -9.00 4.87 8.06
N MET A 96 -9.08 3.56 7.87
CA MET A 96 -8.06 2.77 7.20
C MET A 96 -7.88 3.18 5.73
N GLU A 97 -8.98 3.37 4.99
CA GLU A 97 -8.93 3.82 3.59
C GLU A 97 -8.32 5.21 3.43
N ALA A 98 -8.54 6.10 4.40
CA ALA A 98 -7.92 7.42 4.42
C ALA A 98 -6.39 7.30 4.62
N ALA A 99 -5.93 6.46 5.56
CA ALA A 99 -4.52 6.19 5.78
C ALA A 99 -3.86 5.54 4.56
N LEU A 100 -4.54 4.57 3.94
CA LEU A 100 -4.08 3.88 2.73
C LEU A 100 -3.96 4.84 1.53
N THR A 101 -4.90 5.75 1.38
CA THR A 101 -4.86 6.79 0.34
C THR A 101 -3.66 7.72 0.53
N GLU A 102 -3.35 8.07 1.78
CA GLU A 102 -2.19 8.92 2.09
C GLU A 102 -0.87 8.20 1.82
N ILE A 103 -0.71 6.94 2.25
CA ILE A 103 0.53 6.20 2.01
C ILE A 103 0.80 5.99 0.52
N LEU A 104 -0.22 5.62 -0.27
CA LEU A 104 -0.14 5.49 -1.72
C LEU A 104 0.30 6.81 -2.38
N SER A 105 -0.38 7.90 -2.04
CA SER A 105 -0.05 9.22 -2.57
C SER A 105 1.37 9.64 -2.21
N THR A 106 1.80 9.37 -0.98
CA THR A 106 3.13 9.73 -0.48
C THR A 106 4.22 8.90 -1.15
N ALA A 107 4.04 7.57 -1.26
CA ALA A 107 4.98 6.67 -1.91
C ALA A 107 5.14 6.98 -3.41
N ILE A 108 4.02 7.18 -4.14
CA ILE A 108 4.08 7.52 -5.57
C ILE A 108 4.74 8.88 -5.79
N ARG A 109 4.39 9.90 -4.99
CA ARG A 109 4.97 11.24 -5.12
C ARG A 109 6.45 11.27 -4.76
N SER A 110 6.88 10.53 -3.73
CA SER A 110 8.28 10.43 -3.38
C SER A 110 9.09 9.81 -4.52
N PHE A 111 8.58 8.74 -5.13
CA PHE A 111 9.22 8.07 -6.25
C PHE A 111 9.29 8.93 -7.50
N VAL A 112 8.17 9.55 -7.92
CA VAL A 112 8.10 10.38 -9.13
C VAL A 112 8.98 11.62 -9.04
N ASN A 113 9.07 12.24 -7.85
CA ASN A 113 9.82 13.47 -7.64
C ASN A 113 11.24 13.24 -7.08
N ASN A 114 11.63 12.00 -6.81
CA ASN A 114 12.87 11.63 -6.10
C ASN A 114 12.99 12.37 -4.75
N ASP A 115 11.87 12.44 -4.00
CA ASP A 115 11.78 13.21 -2.76
C ASP A 115 11.99 12.30 -1.54
N LEU A 116 13.21 12.34 -0.99
CA LEU A 116 13.61 11.53 0.17
C LEU A 116 12.90 11.95 1.47
N GLN A 117 12.46 13.21 1.58
CA GLN A 117 11.73 13.68 2.77
C GLN A 117 10.31 13.09 2.78
N LEU A 118 9.67 12.99 1.62
CA LEU A 118 8.41 12.27 1.49
C LEU A 118 8.61 10.76 1.69
N ALA A 119 9.66 10.18 1.13
CA ALA A 119 9.95 8.75 1.32
C ALA A 119 10.11 8.38 2.81
N ALA A 120 10.78 9.23 3.60
CA ALA A 120 10.96 9.01 5.03
C ALA A 120 9.65 9.07 5.86
N ARG A 121 8.54 9.51 5.27
CA ARG A 121 7.21 9.55 5.91
C ARG A 121 6.41 8.26 5.67
N VAL A 122 6.82 7.42 4.72
CA VAL A 122 6.06 6.23 4.33
C VAL A 122 6.13 5.14 5.40
N GLU A 123 7.30 4.81 5.87
CA GLU A 123 7.53 3.77 6.88
C GLU A 123 6.75 4.00 8.19
N PRO A 124 6.76 5.24 8.80
CA PRO A 124 5.96 5.50 9.99
C PRO A 124 4.44 5.36 9.76
N LEU A 125 3.95 5.62 8.54
CA LEU A 125 2.55 5.46 8.20
C LEU A 125 2.20 4.00 7.95
N GLU A 126 3.09 3.23 7.37
CA GLU A 126 2.94 1.79 7.19
C GLU A 126 2.84 1.08 8.54
N GLU A 127 3.76 1.34 9.50
CA GLU A 127 3.68 0.77 10.84
C GLU A 127 2.35 1.13 11.55
N LEU A 128 1.85 2.35 11.33
CA LEU A 128 0.54 2.71 11.86
C LEU A 128 -0.59 1.89 11.21
N ILE A 129 -0.55 1.69 9.89
CA ILE A 129 -1.55 0.88 9.17
C ILE A 129 -1.56 -0.55 9.69
N ASP A 130 -0.41 -1.16 9.93
CA ASP A 130 -0.28 -2.48 10.52
C ASP A 130 -0.93 -2.55 11.92
N ASN A 131 -0.63 -1.56 12.77
CA ASN A 131 -1.22 -1.48 14.10
C ASN A 131 -2.74 -1.29 14.05
N LEU A 132 -3.26 -0.48 13.11
CA LEU A 132 -4.70 -0.32 12.88
C LEU A 132 -5.33 -1.63 12.40
N CYS A 133 -4.70 -2.36 11.49
CA CYS A 133 -5.15 -3.67 11.02
C CYS A 133 -5.31 -4.66 12.18
N ASP A 134 -4.33 -4.72 13.07
CA ASP A 134 -4.36 -5.61 14.23
C ASP A 134 -5.46 -5.21 15.22
N GLU A 135 -5.65 -3.93 15.49
CA GLU A 135 -6.73 -3.42 16.35
C GLU A 135 -8.11 -3.73 15.73
N MET A 136 -8.30 -3.49 14.44
CA MET A 136 -9.53 -3.81 13.73
C MET A 136 -9.84 -5.31 13.72
N LYS A 137 -8.83 -6.19 13.59
CA LYS A 137 -8.97 -7.65 13.73
C LYS A 137 -9.48 -8.01 15.14
N LEU A 138 -8.96 -7.38 16.20
CA LEU A 138 -9.41 -7.60 17.57
C LEU A 138 -10.86 -7.11 17.79
N HIS A 139 -11.20 -5.93 17.30
CA HIS A 139 -12.56 -5.39 17.33
C HIS A 139 -13.54 -6.30 16.59
N HIS A 140 -13.12 -6.88 15.46
CA HIS A 140 -13.95 -7.82 14.71
C HIS A 140 -14.22 -9.10 15.51
N VAL A 141 -13.22 -9.66 16.20
CA VAL A 141 -13.41 -10.82 17.09
C VAL A 141 -14.41 -10.51 18.22
N ASP A 142 -14.34 -9.34 18.83
CA ASP A 142 -15.28 -8.88 19.84
C ASP A 142 -16.71 -8.77 19.28
N ARG A 143 -16.87 -8.20 18.07
CA ARG A 143 -18.18 -8.15 17.38
C ARG A 143 -18.75 -9.55 17.10
N LEU A 144 -17.92 -10.51 16.70
CA LEU A 144 -18.32 -11.91 16.49
C LEU A 144 -18.81 -12.55 17.79
N GLN A 145 -18.07 -12.38 18.90
CA GLN A 145 -18.44 -12.93 20.20
C GLN A 145 -19.77 -12.36 20.72
N LYS A 146 -20.05 -11.11 20.42
CA LYS A 146 -21.30 -10.42 20.77
C LYS A 146 -22.46 -10.72 19.81
N GLY A 147 -22.23 -11.49 18.76
CA GLY A 147 -23.25 -11.79 17.75
C GLY A 147 -23.67 -10.57 16.90
N LEU A 148 -22.81 -9.54 16.82
CA LEU A 148 -23.06 -8.30 16.06
C LEU A 148 -22.65 -8.40 14.59
N CYS A 149 -21.97 -9.47 14.20
CA CYS A 149 -21.62 -9.76 12.81
C CYS A 149 -21.64 -11.27 12.56
N THR A 150 -21.65 -11.66 11.29
CA THR A 150 -21.63 -13.04 10.83
C THR A 150 -20.22 -13.46 10.43
N LEU A 151 -19.98 -14.78 10.37
CA LEU A 151 -18.72 -15.31 9.84
C LEU A 151 -18.46 -14.89 8.38
N GLY A 152 -19.52 -14.81 7.55
CA GLY A 152 -19.38 -14.36 6.16
C GLY A 152 -18.89 -12.92 6.05
N GLN A 153 -19.41 -12.01 6.89
CA GLN A 153 -18.89 -10.64 6.99
C GLN A 153 -17.44 -10.63 7.46
N GLY A 154 -17.09 -11.52 8.41
CA GLY A 154 -15.74 -11.63 8.95
C GLY A 154 -14.70 -12.05 7.92
N PHE A 155 -15.03 -12.98 7.04
CA PHE A 155 -14.11 -13.37 5.97
C PHE A 155 -13.80 -12.20 5.05
N VAL A 156 -14.81 -11.50 4.54
CA VAL A 156 -14.61 -10.36 3.65
C VAL A 156 -13.89 -9.21 4.36
N PHE A 157 -14.21 -8.95 5.63
CA PHE A 157 -13.51 -7.92 6.42
C PHE A 157 -12.02 -8.23 6.57
N ASN A 158 -11.69 -9.49 6.91
CA ASN A 158 -10.29 -9.90 7.03
C ASN A 158 -9.54 -9.88 5.69
N ASP A 159 -10.20 -10.25 4.59
CA ASP A 159 -9.62 -10.16 3.25
C ASP A 159 -9.31 -8.70 2.86
N LEU A 160 -10.21 -7.75 3.16
CA LEU A 160 -9.94 -6.32 2.96
C LEU A 160 -8.73 -5.87 3.77
N LEU A 161 -8.66 -6.18 5.07
CA LEU A 161 -7.54 -5.79 5.93
C LEU A 161 -6.22 -6.38 5.42
N THR A 162 -6.21 -7.64 4.99
CA THR A 162 -5.01 -8.27 4.45
C THR A 162 -4.53 -7.55 3.17
N ASN A 163 -5.45 -7.18 2.28
CA ASN A 163 -5.08 -6.44 1.08
C ASN A 163 -4.60 -5.02 1.39
N TYR A 164 -5.18 -4.34 2.37
CA TYR A 164 -4.74 -3.01 2.81
C TYR A 164 -3.33 -3.04 3.41
N GLU A 165 -3.03 -4.00 4.29
CA GLU A 165 -1.72 -4.25 4.87
C GLU A 165 -0.67 -4.48 3.75
N ARG A 166 -0.99 -5.35 2.78
CA ARG A 166 -0.08 -5.62 1.64
C ARG A 166 0.18 -4.41 0.75
N VAL A 167 -0.81 -3.58 0.51
CA VAL A 167 -0.61 -2.32 -0.23
C VAL A 167 0.35 -1.39 0.52
N ALA A 168 0.22 -1.29 1.85
CA ALA A 168 1.12 -0.49 2.68
C ALA A 168 2.55 -1.04 2.66
N ASP A 169 2.73 -2.36 2.80
CA ASP A 169 4.01 -3.07 2.67
C ASP A 169 4.73 -2.70 1.35
N HIS A 170 4.01 -2.77 0.22
CA HIS A 170 4.60 -2.45 -1.09
C HIS A 170 4.92 -0.96 -1.24
N CYS A 171 4.14 -0.07 -0.63
CA CYS A 171 4.47 1.36 -0.57
C CYS A 171 5.76 1.60 0.23
N SER A 172 5.95 0.91 1.36
CA SER A 172 7.17 0.95 2.16
C SER A 172 8.37 0.45 1.36
N ASN A 173 8.26 -0.69 0.66
CA ASN A 173 9.31 -1.21 -0.20
C ASN A 173 9.78 -0.20 -1.26
N ILE A 174 8.83 0.50 -1.93
CA ILE A 174 9.15 1.54 -2.91
C ILE A 174 9.93 2.69 -2.27
N ALA A 175 9.51 3.14 -1.09
CA ALA A 175 10.17 4.24 -0.37
C ALA A 175 11.56 3.85 0.12
N VAL A 176 11.73 2.64 0.66
CA VAL A 176 13.03 2.09 1.09
C VAL A 176 13.98 1.97 -0.10
N ALA A 177 13.52 1.41 -1.23
CA ALA A 177 14.33 1.30 -2.44
C ALA A 177 14.84 2.67 -2.93
N LEU A 178 14.00 3.71 -2.86
CA LEU A 178 14.38 5.08 -3.20
C LEU A 178 15.45 5.63 -2.25
N ILE A 179 15.28 5.48 -0.94
CA ILE A 179 16.24 5.94 0.07
C ILE A 179 17.60 5.24 -0.09
N GLU A 180 17.60 3.94 -0.38
CA GLU A 180 18.82 3.16 -0.59
C GLU A 180 19.56 3.56 -1.87
N LEU A 181 18.85 3.84 -2.96
CA LEU A 181 19.46 4.32 -4.23
C LEU A 181 20.26 5.61 -4.01
N GLU A 182 19.72 6.52 -3.22
CA GLU A 182 20.41 7.80 -2.93
C GLU A 182 21.51 7.63 -1.87
N SER A 183 21.36 6.76 -0.86
CA SER A 183 22.38 6.54 0.16
C SER A 183 23.67 5.92 -0.40
N ASP A 184 23.58 5.04 -1.39
CA ASP A 184 24.73 4.49 -2.12
C ASP A 184 25.49 5.56 -2.94
N SER A 185 24.89 6.74 -3.14
CA SER A 185 25.52 7.87 -3.82
C SER A 185 26.36 8.76 -2.88
N PHE A 186 26.24 8.61 -1.56
CA PHE A 186 26.96 9.40 -0.55
C PHE A 186 27.95 8.54 0.23
N ASP A 187 29.22 8.62 -0.12
CA ASP A 187 30.33 8.04 0.66
C ASP A 187 30.62 8.91 1.88
N THR A 188 30.12 8.50 3.08
CA THR A 188 30.83 8.82 4.35
C THR A 188 30.14 8.17 5.56
N HIS A 189 30.83 7.26 6.24
CA HIS A 189 30.41 6.56 7.46
C HIS A 189 30.10 7.48 8.67
N GLU A 190 30.64 8.68 8.76
CA GLU A 190 30.35 9.62 9.86
C GLU A 190 28.99 10.32 9.70
N TYR A 191 28.57 10.58 8.47
CA TYR A 191 27.27 11.17 8.16
C TYR A 191 26.11 10.20 8.45
N LEU A 192 26.35 8.90 8.24
CA LEU A 192 25.35 7.85 8.49
C LEU A 192 24.99 7.67 9.98
N ASN A 193 25.92 7.90 10.90
CA ASN A 193 25.65 7.74 12.33
C ASN A 193 24.86 8.93 12.92
N SER A 194 25.18 10.16 12.50
CA SER A 194 24.38 11.34 12.88
C SER A 194 22.97 11.34 12.24
N LEU A 195 22.83 10.74 11.06
CA LEU A 195 21.53 10.55 10.42
C LEU A 195 20.67 9.48 11.12
N LYS A 196 21.26 8.47 11.76
CA LYS A 196 20.48 7.43 12.47
C LYS A 196 19.74 7.98 13.69
N GLU A 197 20.36 8.86 14.47
CA GLU A 197 19.69 9.48 15.62
C GLU A 197 18.63 10.49 15.17
N LEU A 198 18.93 11.35 14.19
CA LEU A 198 17.98 12.28 13.59
C LEU A 198 16.81 11.57 12.88
N LYS A 199 17.07 10.42 12.24
CA LYS A 199 16.02 9.59 11.63
C LYS A 199 15.10 8.97 12.67
N SER A 200 15.61 8.55 13.83
CA SER A 200 14.78 8.02 14.93
C SER A 200 13.80 9.07 15.44
N ASP A 201 14.27 10.28 15.73
CA ASP A 201 13.42 11.38 16.20
C ASP A 201 12.39 11.84 15.16
N MET A 202 12.76 11.83 13.88
CA MET A 202 11.85 12.17 12.79
C MET A 202 10.78 11.07 12.58
N TYR A 203 11.18 9.81 12.65
CA TYR A 203 10.29 8.67 12.55
C TYR A 203 9.22 8.73 13.64
N GLU A 204 9.61 8.86 14.89
CA GLU A 204 8.72 8.97 16.04
C GLU A 204 7.73 10.15 15.90
N ARG A 205 8.22 11.30 15.41
CA ARG A 205 7.38 12.47 15.16
C ARG A 205 6.33 12.22 14.09
N TYR A 206 6.71 11.59 12.98
CA TYR A 206 5.75 11.26 11.91
C TYR A 206 4.75 10.20 12.37
N TYR A 207 5.21 9.18 13.08
CA TYR A 207 4.32 8.16 13.64
C TYR A 207 3.28 8.78 14.59
N GLU A 208 3.70 9.62 15.52
CA GLU A 208 2.80 10.31 16.45
C GLU A 208 1.88 11.34 15.75
N GLU A 209 2.35 11.97 14.66
CA GLU A 209 1.52 12.83 13.80
C GLU A 209 0.37 12.00 13.19
N TYR A 210 0.69 10.90 12.56
CA TYR A 210 -0.29 10.01 11.92
C TYR A 210 -1.23 9.35 12.93
N ARG A 211 -0.72 8.89 14.06
CA ARG A 211 -1.53 8.33 15.14
C ARG A 211 -2.58 9.29 15.71
N ARG A 212 -2.36 10.59 15.62
CA ARG A 212 -3.36 11.60 16.01
C ARG A 212 -4.42 11.83 14.94
N ILE A 213 -4.08 11.60 13.68
CA ILE A 213 -4.97 11.79 12.54
C ILE A 213 -5.88 10.58 12.36
N TYR A 214 -5.31 9.37 12.44
CA TYR A 214 -5.99 8.11 12.19
C TYR A 214 -6.24 7.39 13.52
N GLN A 215 -7.46 7.52 14.03
CA GLN A 215 -7.92 6.88 15.28
C GLN A 215 -9.21 6.12 15.01
N LEU A 216 -9.29 4.86 15.50
CA LEU A 216 -10.48 4.00 15.39
C LEU A 216 -11.54 4.35 16.43
#